data_5b5124152400035ccc8e60dc5910954d
#
_entry.id   5b5124152400035ccc8e60dc5910954d
#
_cell.length_a   1.000
_cell.length_b   1.000
_cell.length_c   1.000
_cell.angle_alpha   90.00
_cell.angle_beta   90.00
_cell.angle_gamma   90.00
#
_symmetry.space_group_name_H-M   'P 1'
#
loop_
_entity.id
_entity.type
_entity.pdbx_description
1 polymer ?
#
loop_
_entity_poly.entity_id
_entity_poly.type
_entity_poly.pdbx_seq_one_letter_code
_entity_poly.pdbx_strand_id
1 'polypeptide(L)'
;MKFTTKSASVLLAILAASTIGGTAVFADEAEDAKVATGTGKVTVTEAKDTEDDKDKDKTEDPEKDGDKDTPGTVDPNPNKGPIKVERVSQLIFGEISNASKTITRNAAPVEFEDGTKRGNLIQFSDVRSEVYGYTIQAAMTQQFKLAGKEDKLGGSEIAYSNGILKNGTGNTNVAPSVTAAAFTLKEDGAPVTVITADKAKEEGKGRYTLEFGQSDEYDASLPGAPQGGIAGTDKNSVKLTVPTKTAANMKKGDYEAKITWTVVTAP
;
A
#
# COMPACT_ATOMS: atom_id res chain seq x y z
N MET A 1 -52.26 -12.91 -19.96
CA MET A 1 -51.18 -13.31 -20.89
C MET A 1 -50.11 -14.07 -20.10
N LYS A 2 -50.03 -15.38 -20.29
CA LYS A 2 -49.07 -16.22 -19.59
C LYS A 2 -47.76 -16.25 -20.43
N PHE A 3 -46.70 -15.59 -20.01
CA PHE A 3 -45.37 -15.77 -20.58
C PHE A 3 -44.77 -17.05 -20.00
N THR A 4 -44.58 -18.03 -20.85
CA THR A 4 -44.08 -19.33 -20.49
C THR A 4 -42.54 -19.28 -20.38
N THR A 5 -42.03 -19.68 -19.24
CA THR A 5 -40.63 -19.83 -18.82
C THR A 5 -39.82 -20.88 -19.61
N LYS A 6 -40.05 -21.07 -20.89
CA LYS A 6 -39.35 -22.11 -21.70
C LYS A 6 -38.10 -21.66 -22.39
N SER A 7 -37.87 -20.35 -22.55
CA SER A 7 -36.71 -19.82 -23.29
C SER A 7 -35.38 -19.89 -22.53
N ALA A 8 -35.37 -19.82 -21.20
CA ALA A 8 -34.14 -19.83 -20.40
C ALA A 8 -33.49 -21.22 -20.32
N SER A 9 -34.29 -22.28 -20.37
CA SER A 9 -33.80 -23.66 -20.27
C SER A 9 -33.12 -24.14 -21.55
N VAL A 10 -33.54 -23.64 -22.70
CA VAL A 10 -32.95 -23.99 -24.01
C VAL A 10 -31.58 -23.33 -24.20
N LEU A 11 -31.42 -22.07 -23.76
CA LEU A 11 -30.11 -21.38 -23.82
C LEU A 11 -29.05 -22.08 -22.97
N LEU A 12 -29.42 -22.58 -21.77
CA LEU A 12 -28.48 -23.27 -20.88
C LEU A 12 -28.05 -24.64 -21.43
N ALA A 13 -28.92 -25.32 -22.18
CA ALA A 13 -28.62 -26.62 -22.79
C ALA A 13 -27.63 -26.46 -23.97
N ILE A 14 -27.73 -25.37 -24.75
CA ILE A 14 -26.82 -25.09 -25.87
C ILE A 14 -25.40 -24.74 -25.39
N LEU A 15 -25.29 -23.98 -24.26
CA LEU A 15 -23.99 -23.69 -23.66
C LEU A 15 -23.29 -24.93 -23.09
N ALA A 16 -24.06 -25.86 -22.48
CA ALA A 16 -23.52 -27.10 -21.93
C ALA A 16 -23.08 -28.10 -23.03
N ALA A 17 -23.72 -28.09 -24.18
CA ALA A 17 -23.37 -28.97 -25.31
C ALA A 17 -22.09 -28.55 -26.06
N SER A 18 -21.69 -27.29 -25.94
CA SER A 18 -20.46 -26.80 -26.60
C SER A 18 -19.17 -27.14 -25.82
N THR A 19 -19.27 -27.68 -24.59
CA THR A 19 -18.12 -27.98 -23.74
C THR A 19 -17.83 -29.48 -23.57
N ILE A 20 -18.70 -30.38 -24.06
CA ILE A 20 -18.49 -31.83 -23.95
C ILE A 20 -18.66 -32.46 -25.32
N GLY A 21 -17.58 -33.00 -25.86
CA GLY A 21 -17.56 -33.68 -27.15
C GLY A 21 -18.65 -34.73 -27.35
N GLY A 22 -19.47 -34.51 -28.34
CA GLY A 22 -20.18 -35.51 -29.09
C GLY A 22 -21.34 -36.26 -28.47
N THR A 23 -22.52 -35.64 -28.43
CA THR A 23 -23.79 -36.29 -28.76
C THR A 23 -24.61 -35.29 -29.56
N ALA A 24 -24.93 -35.59 -30.79
CA ALA A 24 -25.81 -34.77 -31.60
C ALA A 24 -27.21 -34.76 -30.96
N VAL A 25 -27.57 -33.67 -30.29
CA VAL A 25 -28.95 -33.35 -30.00
C VAL A 25 -29.53 -32.78 -31.30
N PHE A 26 -30.47 -33.47 -31.90
CA PHE A 26 -31.22 -32.93 -33.03
C PHE A 26 -32.08 -31.77 -32.53
N ALA A 27 -31.54 -30.55 -32.62
CA ALA A 27 -32.34 -29.33 -32.43
C ALA A 27 -33.18 -29.17 -33.71
N ASP A 28 -34.43 -28.74 -33.53
CA ASP A 28 -35.32 -28.39 -34.65
C ASP A 28 -34.65 -27.28 -35.48
N GLU A 29 -34.44 -27.50 -36.82
CA GLU A 29 -33.77 -26.55 -37.74
C GLU A 29 -34.33 -25.10 -37.61
N ALA A 30 -35.59 -24.95 -37.22
CA ALA A 30 -36.24 -23.65 -37.05
C ALA A 30 -35.81 -22.90 -35.80
N GLU A 31 -35.28 -23.56 -34.77
CA GLU A 31 -34.74 -22.93 -33.57
C GLU A 31 -33.25 -22.52 -33.74
N ASP A 32 -32.45 -23.29 -34.50
CA ASP A 32 -31.05 -22.98 -34.78
C ASP A 32 -30.89 -21.67 -35.57
N ALA A 33 -31.85 -21.35 -36.44
CA ALA A 33 -31.85 -20.09 -37.19
C ALA A 33 -32.06 -18.84 -36.33
N LYS A 34 -32.54 -18.98 -35.08
CA LYS A 34 -32.80 -17.88 -34.14
C LYS A 34 -31.60 -17.57 -33.24
N VAL A 35 -30.56 -18.39 -33.28
CA VAL A 35 -29.39 -18.24 -32.43
C VAL A 35 -28.15 -18.00 -33.28
N ALA A 36 -27.46 -16.89 -32.99
CA ALA A 36 -26.16 -16.60 -33.59
C ALA A 36 -25.12 -16.39 -32.49
N THR A 37 -23.98 -17.05 -32.59
CA THR A 37 -22.87 -16.92 -31.63
C THR A 37 -21.75 -16.09 -32.22
N GLY A 38 -21.42 -14.99 -31.56
CA GLY A 38 -20.22 -14.19 -31.84
C GLY A 38 -19.06 -14.58 -30.96
N THR A 39 -17.83 -14.39 -31.43
CA THR A 39 -16.61 -14.63 -30.64
C THR A 39 -15.99 -13.29 -30.23
N GLY A 40 -15.81 -13.08 -28.93
CA GLY A 40 -15.00 -11.99 -28.38
C GLY A 40 -13.54 -12.45 -28.21
N LYS A 41 -12.58 -11.57 -28.50
CA LYS A 41 -11.15 -11.82 -28.28
C LYS A 41 -10.54 -10.65 -27.53
N VAL A 42 -9.66 -10.93 -26.58
CA VAL A 42 -8.84 -9.95 -25.84
C VAL A 42 -7.46 -10.54 -25.64
N THR A 43 -6.44 -9.68 -25.66
CA THR A 43 -5.06 -10.07 -25.33
C THR A 43 -4.68 -9.31 -24.07
N VAL A 44 -4.25 -10.03 -23.04
CA VAL A 44 -3.70 -9.45 -21.80
C VAL A 44 -2.18 -9.39 -21.94
N THR A 45 -1.61 -8.26 -21.59
CA THR A 45 -0.15 -8.05 -21.60
C THR A 45 0.30 -7.63 -20.21
N GLU A 46 1.58 -7.82 -19.91
CA GLU A 46 2.16 -7.36 -18.64
C GLU A 46 2.02 -5.85 -18.49
N ALA A 47 1.65 -5.40 -17.30
CA ALA A 47 1.59 -3.99 -16.97
C ALA A 47 3.01 -3.38 -16.95
N LYS A 48 3.17 -2.19 -17.50
CA LYS A 48 4.45 -1.45 -17.50
C LYS A 48 4.64 -0.60 -16.24
N ASP A 49 3.55 -0.25 -15.58
CA ASP A 49 3.54 0.53 -14.35
C ASP A 49 2.30 0.16 -13.53
N THR A 50 2.33 0.45 -12.23
CA THR A 50 1.20 0.26 -11.31
C THR A 50 0.19 1.40 -11.39
N GLU A 51 0.57 2.54 -11.96
CA GLU A 51 -0.25 3.75 -12.08
C GLU A 51 -0.38 4.19 -13.53
N ASP A 52 -1.54 4.70 -13.90
CA ASP A 52 -1.70 5.46 -15.12
C ASP A 52 -1.45 6.96 -14.87
N ASP A 53 -1.43 7.77 -15.95
CA ASP A 53 -1.09 9.19 -15.85
C ASP A 53 -2.10 10.03 -15.04
N LYS A 54 -3.29 9.50 -14.77
CA LYS A 54 -4.35 10.21 -14.05
C LYS A 54 -4.21 10.10 -12.53
N ASP A 55 -3.53 9.05 -12.05
CA ASP A 55 -3.43 8.72 -10.63
C ASP A 55 -2.10 9.16 -10.00
N LYS A 56 -1.19 9.73 -10.80
CA LYS A 56 0.17 10.08 -10.36
C LYS A 56 0.20 11.07 -9.18
N ASP A 57 -0.79 11.96 -9.11
CA ASP A 57 -0.88 12.99 -8.09
C ASP A 57 -1.91 12.63 -7.00
N LYS A 58 -2.33 11.36 -6.95
CA LYS A 58 -3.31 10.87 -5.98
C LYS A 58 -2.70 9.90 -5.00
N THR A 59 -3.04 10.06 -3.74
CA THR A 59 -2.75 9.13 -2.65
C THR A 59 -4.07 8.58 -2.12
N GLU A 60 -4.21 7.27 -1.97
CA GLU A 60 -5.39 6.69 -1.35
C GLU A 60 -5.51 7.12 0.12
N ASP A 61 -6.72 7.47 0.55
CA ASP A 61 -6.99 7.71 1.96
C ASP A 61 -6.80 6.40 2.75
N PRO A 62 -5.86 6.34 3.71
CA PRO A 62 -5.56 5.10 4.42
C PRO A 62 -6.68 4.65 5.38
N GLU A 63 -7.65 5.50 5.70
CA GLU A 63 -8.69 5.22 6.69
C GLU A 63 -10.08 4.99 6.09
N LYS A 64 -10.29 5.26 4.80
CA LYS A 64 -11.57 5.03 4.09
C LYS A 64 -11.36 4.94 2.59
N ASP A 65 -12.39 4.55 1.86
CA ASP A 65 -12.34 4.56 0.39
C ASP A 65 -12.26 5.98 -0.17
N GLY A 66 -11.51 6.11 -1.26
CA GLY A 66 -11.30 7.32 -2.03
C GLY A 66 -9.85 7.78 -2.04
N ASP A 67 -9.54 8.58 -3.06
CA ASP A 67 -8.24 9.20 -3.26
C ASP A 67 -8.25 10.65 -2.80
N LYS A 68 -7.09 11.12 -2.39
CA LYS A 68 -6.81 12.52 -2.05
C LYS A 68 -5.65 13.03 -2.87
N ASP A 69 -5.60 14.33 -3.11
CA ASP A 69 -4.42 14.95 -3.72
C ASP A 69 -3.19 14.68 -2.86
N THR A 70 -2.09 14.28 -3.51
CA THR A 70 -0.85 13.92 -2.80
C THR A 70 -0.24 15.18 -2.19
N PRO A 71 -0.11 15.28 -0.86
CA PRO A 71 0.48 16.45 -0.22
C PRO A 71 1.99 16.49 -0.45
N GLY A 72 2.60 17.68 -0.37
CA GLY A 72 4.04 17.87 -0.54
C GLY A 72 4.92 17.15 0.51
N THR A 73 4.30 16.57 1.54
CA THR A 73 4.96 15.73 2.57
C THR A 73 4.86 14.24 2.28
N VAL A 74 4.36 13.85 1.10
CA VAL A 74 4.34 12.46 0.61
C VAL A 74 5.08 12.40 -0.72
N ASP A 75 6.20 11.69 -0.73
CA ASP A 75 7.07 11.57 -1.90
C ASP A 75 6.57 10.47 -2.85
N PRO A 76 6.24 10.80 -4.11
CA PRO A 76 5.94 9.80 -5.12
C PRO A 76 7.22 9.13 -5.62
N ASN A 77 7.15 7.83 -5.93
CA ASN A 77 8.24 7.12 -6.59
C ASN A 77 8.15 7.31 -8.11
N PRO A 78 9.07 8.04 -8.75
CA PRO A 78 9.02 8.31 -10.19
C PRO A 78 9.36 7.10 -11.06
N ASN A 79 9.93 6.04 -10.48
CA ASN A 79 10.32 4.84 -11.23
C ASN A 79 9.08 4.03 -11.62
N LYS A 80 9.12 3.46 -12.83
CA LYS A 80 8.06 2.64 -13.38
C LYS A 80 8.32 1.16 -13.12
N GLY A 81 7.24 0.41 -12.93
CA GLY A 81 7.31 -1.03 -12.77
C GLY A 81 5.95 -1.62 -12.41
N PRO A 82 5.71 -2.91 -12.72
CA PRO A 82 4.44 -3.59 -12.43
C PRO A 82 4.29 -3.95 -10.94
N ILE A 83 5.34 -3.77 -10.13
CA ILE A 83 5.33 -3.85 -8.68
C ILE A 83 6.25 -2.77 -8.12
N LYS A 84 5.78 -1.95 -7.20
CA LYS A 84 6.60 -0.90 -6.57
C LYS A 84 5.99 -0.37 -5.26
N VAL A 85 6.83 0.25 -4.43
CA VAL A 85 6.36 1.25 -3.46
C VAL A 85 6.09 2.54 -4.23
N GLU A 86 4.86 3.00 -4.24
CA GLU A 86 4.40 4.15 -5.03
C GLU A 86 4.63 5.47 -4.32
N ARG A 87 4.39 5.51 -3.00
CA ARG A 87 4.46 6.73 -2.18
C ARG A 87 5.00 6.41 -0.80
N VAL A 88 5.73 7.38 -0.25
CA VAL A 88 6.25 7.31 1.13
C VAL A 88 6.09 8.68 1.77
N SER A 89 5.52 8.76 2.97
CA SER A 89 5.48 10.02 3.72
C SER A 89 6.86 10.42 4.23
N GLN A 90 7.16 11.73 4.16
CA GLN A 90 8.31 12.32 4.84
C GLN A 90 8.07 12.33 6.36
N LEU A 91 9.11 12.07 7.14
CA LEU A 91 9.04 12.09 8.59
C LEU A 91 9.52 13.45 9.12
N ILE A 92 8.59 14.30 9.51
CA ILE A 92 8.86 15.64 10.01
C ILE A 92 8.87 15.64 11.53
N PHE A 93 10.04 15.68 12.15
CA PHE A 93 10.21 15.64 13.61
C PHE A 93 10.27 17.03 14.26
N GLY A 94 10.26 18.11 13.46
CA GLY A 94 10.37 19.47 13.96
C GLY A 94 11.73 19.79 14.61
N GLU A 95 11.74 20.80 15.47
CA GLU A 95 12.96 21.30 16.10
C GLU A 95 13.28 20.58 17.41
N ILE A 96 14.59 20.32 17.62
CA ILE A 96 15.14 19.84 18.87
C ILE A 96 16.31 20.72 19.30
N SER A 97 16.59 20.78 20.60
CA SER A 97 17.73 21.51 21.17
C SER A 97 18.63 20.56 21.97
N ASN A 98 19.91 20.91 22.11
CA ASN A 98 20.84 20.14 22.94
C ASN A 98 20.27 19.90 24.35
N ALA A 99 20.48 18.69 24.86
CA ALA A 99 19.98 18.28 26.18
C ALA A 99 20.95 17.33 26.86
N SER A 100 20.94 17.35 28.20
CA SER A 100 21.73 16.42 29.04
C SER A 100 21.07 15.06 29.24
N LYS A 101 20.00 14.78 28.46
CA LYS A 101 19.22 13.53 28.51
C LYS A 101 18.80 13.11 27.08
N THR A 102 18.33 11.89 26.94
CA THR A 102 17.71 11.39 25.71
C THR A 102 16.57 12.30 25.27
N ILE A 103 16.53 12.62 23.99
CA ILE A 103 15.45 13.38 23.35
C ILE A 103 14.56 12.42 22.60
N THR A 104 13.25 12.61 22.71
CA THR A 104 12.27 11.94 21.87
C THR A 104 11.41 12.97 21.14
N ARG A 105 11.08 12.69 19.87
CA ARG A 105 10.16 13.50 19.06
C ARG A 105 9.28 12.60 18.23
N ASN A 106 8.00 12.90 18.19
CA ASN A 106 7.09 12.24 17.26
C ASN A 106 7.15 12.94 15.92
N ALA A 107 6.99 12.18 14.84
CA ALA A 107 6.77 12.73 13.51
C ALA A 107 5.39 13.40 13.46
N ALA A 108 5.29 14.48 12.70
CA ALA A 108 4.01 15.09 12.39
C ALA A 108 3.16 14.13 11.55
N PRO A 109 1.82 14.11 11.76
CA PRO A 109 0.92 13.44 10.83
C PRO A 109 1.01 14.01 9.41
N VAL A 110 0.64 13.22 8.43
CA VAL A 110 0.42 13.68 7.05
C VAL A 110 -0.84 14.56 7.03
N GLU A 111 -0.73 15.76 6.50
CA GLU A 111 -1.86 16.68 6.34
C GLU A 111 -2.15 16.88 4.86
N PHE A 112 -3.35 16.52 4.43
CA PHE A 112 -3.85 16.69 3.06
C PHE A 112 -4.38 18.11 2.85
N GLU A 113 -4.52 18.55 1.59
CA GLU A 113 -4.96 19.91 1.25
C GLU A 113 -6.35 20.26 1.79
N ASP A 114 -7.22 19.26 1.97
CA ASP A 114 -8.55 19.42 2.58
C ASP A 114 -8.52 19.56 4.12
N GLY A 115 -7.33 19.59 4.71
CA GLY A 115 -7.11 19.66 6.17
C GLY A 115 -7.24 18.30 6.89
N THR A 116 -7.54 17.22 6.18
CA THR A 116 -7.59 15.88 6.74
C THR A 116 -6.20 15.44 7.21
N LYS A 117 -6.11 14.86 8.41
CA LYS A 117 -4.86 14.30 8.94
C LYS A 117 -4.91 12.78 8.94
N ARG A 118 -3.75 12.17 8.65
CA ARG A 118 -3.53 10.72 8.65
C ARG A 118 -2.17 10.40 9.24
N GLY A 119 -2.00 9.17 9.69
CA GLY A 119 -0.69 8.68 10.10
C GLY A 119 0.33 8.69 8.97
N ASN A 120 1.60 8.54 9.33
CA ASN A 120 2.66 8.37 8.33
C ASN A 120 2.44 7.07 7.57
N LEU A 121 2.61 7.08 6.26
CA LEU A 121 2.17 5.99 5.39
C LEU A 121 3.18 5.61 4.30
N ILE A 122 3.01 4.40 3.79
CA ILE A 122 3.50 3.99 2.47
C ILE A 122 2.33 3.45 1.64
N GLN A 123 2.35 3.70 0.34
CA GLN A 123 1.45 3.09 -0.63
C GLN A 123 2.25 2.23 -1.59
N PHE A 124 1.75 1.05 -1.91
CA PHE A 124 2.43 0.11 -2.79
C PHE A 124 1.41 -0.69 -3.60
N SER A 125 1.87 -1.22 -4.75
CA SER A 125 1.01 -2.02 -5.65
C SER A 125 1.78 -3.15 -6.32
N ASP A 126 1.06 -4.25 -6.61
CA ASP A 126 1.49 -5.35 -7.47
C ASP A 126 0.43 -5.63 -8.54
N VAL A 127 0.77 -5.33 -9.81
CA VAL A 127 -0.09 -5.59 -10.97
C VAL A 127 0.59 -6.52 -11.99
N ARG A 128 1.58 -7.32 -11.56
CA ARG A 128 2.21 -8.36 -12.39
C ARG A 128 1.15 -9.39 -12.79
N SER A 129 1.22 -9.95 -14.01
CA SER A 129 0.14 -10.79 -14.55
C SER A 129 0.00 -12.13 -13.83
N GLU A 130 1.09 -12.84 -13.52
CA GLU A 130 1.03 -14.22 -13.03
C GLU A 130 1.89 -14.49 -11.78
N VAL A 131 2.60 -13.48 -11.29
CA VAL A 131 3.55 -13.66 -10.17
C VAL A 131 2.95 -13.16 -8.88
N TYR A 132 2.98 -14.01 -7.87
CA TYR A 132 2.63 -13.68 -6.48
C TYR A 132 3.86 -13.78 -5.59
N GLY A 133 3.76 -13.24 -4.41
CA GLY A 133 4.80 -13.34 -3.39
C GLY A 133 5.85 -12.22 -3.51
N TYR A 134 5.99 -11.50 -2.40
CA TYR A 134 7.01 -10.48 -2.19
C TYR A 134 7.08 -10.12 -0.70
N THR A 135 8.13 -9.42 -0.32
CA THR A 135 8.18 -8.72 0.97
C THR A 135 8.44 -7.25 0.74
N ILE A 136 7.96 -6.40 1.65
CA ILE A 136 8.37 -5.01 1.74
C ILE A 136 9.23 -4.86 2.99
N GLN A 137 10.41 -4.28 2.79
CA GLN A 137 11.40 -4.06 3.84
C GLN A 137 11.67 -2.58 4.01
N ALA A 138 11.90 -2.16 5.26
CA ALA A 138 12.32 -0.82 5.62
C ALA A 138 13.72 -0.83 6.23
N ALA A 139 14.55 0.15 5.89
CA ALA A 139 15.88 0.32 6.48
C ALA A 139 16.24 1.81 6.61
N MET A 140 16.94 2.20 7.66
CA MET A 140 17.61 3.50 7.73
C MET A 140 18.95 3.41 7.01
N THR A 141 18.99 3.77 5.72
CA THR A 141 20.17 3.67 4.86
C THR A 141 21.15 4.83 5.04
N GLN A 142 20.70 5.92 5.66
CA GLN A 142 21.53 7.03 6.10
C GLN A 142 21.02 7.56 7.45
N GLN A 143 21.93 7.66 8.42
CA GLN A 143 21.65 8.33 9.70
C GLN A 143 21.42 9.82 9.49
N PHE A 144 20.67 10.47 10.36
CA PHE A 144 20.48 11.92 10.38
C PHE A 144 21.83 12.62 10.26
N LYS A 145 22.10 13.21 9.11
CA LYS A 145 23.35 13.87 8.75
C LYS A 145 23.12 15.37 8.59
N LEU A 146 23.99 16.19 9.19
CA LEU A 146 23.94 17.64 9.09
C LEU A 146 24.20 18.07 7.64
N ALA A 147 23.36 18.93 7.08
CA ALA A 147 23.49 19.43 5.73
C ALA A 147 24.87 20.03 5.46
N GLY A 148 25.53 19.55 4.42
CA GLY A 148 26.88 19.99 4.00
C GLY A 148 28.02 19.64 4.97
N LYS A 149 27.80 18.75 5.95
CA LYS A 149 28.79 18.32 6.96
C LYS A 149 28.82 16.80 7.08
N GLU A 150 29.84 16.26 7.79
CA GLU A 150 29.92 14.83 8.12
C GLU A 150 29.33 14.50 9.51
N ASP A 151 28.88 15.52 10.24
CA ASP A 151 28.27 15.37 11.57
C ASP A 151 26.93 14.63 11.47
N LYS A 152 26.70 13.68 12.38
CA LYS A 152 25.52 12.85 12.43
C LYS A 152 24.90 12.84 13.82
N LEU A 153 23.59 12.53 13.90
CA LEU A 153 22.94 12.17 15.16
C LEU A 153 23.18 10.67 15.46
N GLY A 154 24.44 10.31 15.69
CA GLY A 154 24.86 8.91 15.85
C GLY A 154 24.10 8.18 16.95
N GLY A 155 23.69 6.94 16.66
CA GLY A 155 22.87 6.11 17.55
C GLY A 155 21.42 6.53 17.68
N SER A 156 20.94 7.52 16.89
CA SER A 156 19.53 7.83 16.83
C SER A 156 18.77 6.72 16.09
N GLU A 157 17.54 6.50 16.51
CA GLU A 157 16.66 5.47 15.95
C GLU A 157 15.24 5.99 15.73
N ILE A 158 14.52 5.38 14.79
CA ILE A 158 13.13 5.69 14.48
C ILE A 158 12.29 4.47 14.77
N ALA A 159 11.35 4.60 15.71
CA ALA A 159 10.38 3.56 16.05
C ALA A 159 9.05 3.84 15.36
N TYR A 160 8.48 2.82 14.74
CA TYR A 160 7.12 2.78 14.16
C TYR A 160 6.22 1.92 15.03
N SER A 161 4.95 2.27 15.13
CA SER A 161 3.92 1.51 15.84
C SER A 161 2.54 1.72 15.23
N ASN A 162 1.56 0.93 15.66
CA ASN A 162 0.16 1.00 15.23
C ASN A 162 0.00 0.91 13.69
N GLY A 163 0.82 0.06 13.06
CA GLY A 163 0.75 -0.18 11.62
C GLY A 163 -0.50 -0.98 11.25
N ILE A 164 -1.36 -0.44 10.37
CA ILE A 164 -2.49 -1.15 9.77
C ILE A 164 -2.47 -1.04 8.25
N LEU A 165 -2.98 -2.08 7.59
CA LEU A 165 -3.01 -2.18 6.15
C LEU A 165 -4.44 -1.99 5.64
N LYS A 166 -4.60 -1.10 4.67
CA LYS A 166 -5.83 -0.90 3.91
C LYS A 166 -5.68 -1.46 2.50
N ASN A 167 -6.68 -2.20 2.03
CA ASN A 167 -6.81 -2.51 0.61
C ASN A 167 -7.15 -1.22 -0.17
N GLY A 168 -6.57 -1.05 -1.34
CA GLY A 168 -6.93 0.04 -2.23
C GLY A 168 -8.41 0.00 -2.60
N THR A 169 -8.98 1.16 -2.90
CA THR A 169 -10.40 1.31 -3.25
C THR A 169 -10.80 0.33 -4.35
N GLY A 170 -11.78 -0.53 -4.06
CA GLY A 170 -12.23 -1.58 -4.98
C GLY A 170 -11.31 -2.80 -5.09
N ASN A 171 -10.16 -2.84 -4.40
CA ASN A 171 -9.30 -4.02 -4.37
C ASN A 171 -9.86 -5.08 -3.42
N THR A 172 -10.37 -6.17 -3.99
CA THR A 172 -10.94 -7.32 -3.26
C THR A 172 -9.99 -8.52 -3.21
N ASN A 173 -8.74 -8.38 -3.69
CA ASN A 173 -7.76 -9.45 -3.61
C ASN A 173 -7.36 -9.74 -2.15
N VAL A 174 -6.81 -10.92 -1.92
CA VAL A 174 -6.31 -11.30 -0.60
C VAL A 174 -5.15 -10.37 -0.22
N ALA A 175 -5.31 -9.68 0.91
CA ALA A 175 -4.32 -8.74 1.40
C ALA A 175 -3.04 -9.45 1.87
N PRO A 176 -1.85 -8.86 1.68
CA PRO A 176 -0.63 -9.36 2.30
C PRO A 176 -0.68 -9.16 3.82
N SER A 177 0.11 -9.94 4.53
CA SER A 177 0.22 -9.86 5.98
C SER A 177 1.12 -8.71 6.42
N VAL A 178 0.69 -7.93 7.43
CA VAL A 178 1.56 -7.00 8.15
C VAL A 178 2.46 -7.82 9.09
N THR A 179 3.69 -8.08 8.67
CA THR A 179 4.65 -8.89 9.44
C THR A 179 5.17 -8.16 10.67
N ALA A 180 5.32 -6.83 10.57
CA ALA A 180 5.72 -5.96 11.67
C ALA A 180 4.88 -4.69 11.72
N ALA A 181 3.81 -4.70 12.52
CA ALA A 181 2.99 -3.51 12.82
C ALA A 181 3.71 -2.50 13.74
N ALA A 182 4.79 -2.93 14.39
CA ALA A 182 5.70 -2.12 15.18
C ALA A 182 7.13 -2.60 14.98
N PHE A 183 8.06 -1.68 14.75
CA PHE A 183 9.48 -1.97 14.54
C PHE A 183 10.35 -0.72 14.79
N THR A 184 11.67 -0.91 14.84
CA THR A 184 12.63 0.19 15.01
C THR A 184 13.70 0.12 13.94
N LEU A 185 13.95 1.23 13.26
CA LEU A 185 15.05 1.41 12.32
C LEU A 185 16.26 2.03 13.05
N LYS A 186 17.43 1.42 12.85
CA LYS A 186 18.70 1.80 13.49
C LYS A 186 19.74 2.19 12.47
N GLU A 187 20.82 2.83 12.94
CA GLU A 187 21.93 3.32 12.13
C GLU A 187 22.68 2.21 11.36
N ASP A 188 22.58 0.95 11.78
CA ASP A 188 23.24 -0.18 11.12
C ASP A 188 22.68 -0.50 9.72
N GLY A 189 21.56 0.11 9.35
CA GLY A 189 20.92 -0.09 8.06
C GLY A 189 20.31 -1.48 7.86
N ALA A 190 20.23 -2.31 8.90
CA ALA A 190 19.64 -3.64 8.81
C ALA A 190 18.17 -3.53 8.40
N PRO A 191 17.74 -4.22 7.31
CA PRO A 191 16.36 -4.14 6.84
C PRO A 191 15.42 -4.91 7.76
N VAL A 192 14.25 -4.34 8.02
CA VAL A 192 13.14 -4.99 8.73
C VAL A 192 12.07 -5.35 7.72
N THR A 193 11.65 -6.63 7.68
CA THR A 193 10.50 -7.05 6.87
C THR A 193 9.23 -6.58 7.55
N VAL A 194 8.47 -5.73 6.84
CA VAL A 194 7.25 -5.09 7.35
C VAL A 194 6.00 -5.75 6.76
N ILE A 195 6.02 -6.08 5.47
CA ILE A 195 4.92 -6.74 4.76
C ILE A 195 5.43 -8.05 4.15
N THR A 196 4.59 -9.07 4.17
CA THR A 196 4.82 -10.34 3.47
C THR A 196 3.56 -10.73 2.69
N ALA A 197 3.71 -10.90 1.38
CA ALA A 197 2.72 -11.49 0.50
C ALA A 197 3.09 -12.94 0.21
N ASP A 198 2.24 -13.88 0.61
CA ASP A 198 2.47 -15.32 0.46
C ASP A 198 1.98 -15.78 -0.93
N LYS A 199 2.90 -16.30 -1.74
CA LYS A 199 2.60 -16.85 -3.07
C LYS A 199 1.58 -18.00 -3.02
N ALA A 200 1.68 -18.86 -2.01
CA ALA A 200 0.80 -20.04 -1.89
C ALA A 200 -0.64 -19.65 -1.55
N LYS A 201 -0.85 -18.46 -1.02
CA LYS A 201 -2.17 -17.91 -0.69
C LYS A 201 -2.66 -16.89 -1.71
N GLU A 202 -1.90 -16.65 -2.78
CA GLU A 202 -2.20 -15.65 -3.81
C GLU A 202 -2.39 -14.24 -3.24
N GLU A 203 -1.60 -13.89 -2.20
CA GLU A 203 -1.68 -12.60 -1.51
C GLU A 203 -1.02 -11.46 -2.30
N GLY A 204 -1.54 -10.24 -2.12
CA GLY A 204 -0.83 -9.00 -2.38
C GLY A 204 -1.02 -8.38 -3.76
N LYS A 205 -1.98 -8.85 -4.58
CA LYS A 205 -2.31 -8.22 -5.87
C LYS A 205 -3.14 -6.96 -5.71
N GLY A 206 -2.82 -5.94 -6.51
CA GLY A 206 -3.47 -4.64 -6.49
C GLY A 206 -2.76 -3.66 -5.57
N ARG A 207 -3.45 -2.58 -5.20
CA ARG A 207 -2.92 -1.47 -4.38
C ARG A 207 -3.25 -1.65 -2.92
N TYR A 208 -2.32 -1.22 -2.06
CA TYR A 208 -2.43 -1.23 -0.60
C TYR A 208 -1.78 0.01 -0.01
N THR A 209 -2.31 0.47 1.13
CA THR A 209 -1.70 1.52 1.93
C THR A 209 -1.47 1.01 3.35
N LEU A 210 -0.22 1.05 3.80
CA LEU A 210 0.16 0.79 5.19
C LEU A 210 0.31 2.13 5.91
N GLU A 211 -0.49 2.34 6.94
CA GLU A 211 -0.50 3.53 7.76
C GLU A 211 0.00 3.23 9.17
N PHE A 212 0.76 4.14 9.75
CA PHE A 212 1.29 4.06 11.12
C PHE A 212 0.61 5.09 12.02
N GLY A 213 -0.39 4.63 12.77
CA GLY A 213 -1.26 5.44 13.58
C GLY A 213 -2.43 6.05 12.80
N GLN A 214 -3.58 6.11 13.42
CA GLN A 214 -4.81 6.56 12.81
C GLN A 214 -5.25 7.89 13.40
N SER A 215 -5.94 8.70 12.61
CA SER A 215 -6.44 10.01 12.98
C SER A 215 -7.46 9.95 14.13
N ASP A 216 -7.77 11.09 14.73
CA ASP A 216 -8.85 11.19 15.73
C ASP A 216 -10.22 10.85 15.11
N GLU A 217 -10.35 10.94 13.76
CA GLU A 217 -11.58 10.68 13.00
C GLU A 217 -11.68 9.23 12.48
N TYR A 218 -10.69 8.39 12.77
CA TYR A 218 -10.71 7.00 12.33
C TYR A 218 -11.94 6.26 12.85
N ASP A 219 -12.68 5.65 11.92
CA ASP A 219 -13.86 4.84 12.20
C ASP A 219 -13.85 3.58 11.35
N ALA A 220 -13.66 2.43 11.99
CA ALA A 220 -13.62 1.12 11.34
C ALA A 220 -14.96 0.72 10.66
N SER A 221 -16.05 1.43 10.91
CA SER A 221 -17.35 1.18 10.26
C SER A 221 -17.50 1.85 8.89
N LEU A 222 -16.60 2.77 8.53
CA LEU A 222 -16.66 3.44 7.24
C LEU A 222 -16.31 2.48 6.09
N PRO A 223 -16.91 2.68 4.89
CA PRO A 223 -16.57 1.88 3.72
C PRO A 223 -15.07 1.90 3.41
N GLY A 224 -14.49 0.70 3.26
CA GLY A 224 -13.07 0.51 2.98
C GLY A 224 -12.12 0.80 4.15
N ALA A 225 -12.61 1.17 5.33
CA ALA A 225 -11.77 1.37 6.51
C ALA A 225 -11.11 0.05 6.93
N PRO A 226 -9.78 0.04 7.19
CA PRO A 226 -9.10 -1.13 7.72
C PRO A 226 -9.59 -1.45 9.13
N GLN A 227 -9.48 -2.70 9.55
CA GLN A 227 -9.89 -3.13 10.90
C GLN A 227 -8.69 -3.11 11.86
N GLY A 228 -8.94 -2.87 13.14
CA GLY A 228 -7.94 -2.98 14.20
C GLY A 228 -7.10 -1.71 14.44
N GLY A 229 -7.43 -0.59 13.80
CA GLY A 229 -6.83 0.70 14.07
C GLY A 229 -7.23 1.27 15.43
N ILE A 230 -6.46 2.24 15.91
CA ILE A 230 -6.69 2.95 17.21
C ILE A 230 -6.71 4.44 16.92
N ALA A 231 -7.89 5.06 16.99
CA ALA A 231 -8.07 6.49 16.76
C ALA A 231 -7.14 7.36 17.64
N GLY A 232 -6.65 8.47 17.10
CA GLY A 232 -5.81 9.44 17.80
C GLY A 232 -4.36 9.03 17.99
N THR A 233 -3.89 8.00 17.27
CA THR A 233 -2.51 7.51 17.35
C THR A 233 -1.58 8.06 16.26
N ASP A 234 -2.09 8.76 15.25
CA ASP A 234 -1.35 9.38 14.14
C ASP A 234 -0.17 10.26 14.63
N LYS A 235 -0.36 11.01 15.69
CA LYS A 235 0.61 11.97 16.23
C LYS A 235 1.67 11.34 17.15
N ASN A 236 1.67 10.03 17.39
CA ASN A 236 2.62 9.38 18.30
C ASN A 236 3.12 8.00 17.84
N SER A 237 2.74 7.56 16.64
CA SER A 237 3.07 6.24 16.12
C SER A 237 4.44 6.15 15.43
N VAL A 238 5.01 7.29 15.01
CA VAL A 238 6.38 7.34 14.48
C VAL A 238 7.22 8.27 15.36
N LYS A 239 8.28 7.72 15.96
CA LYS A 239 9.04 8.42 17.00
C LYS A 239 10.54 8.34 16.76
N LEU A 240 11.20 9.50 16.72
CA LEU A 240 12.64 9.66 16.78
C LEU A 240 13.10 9.59 18.23
N THR A 241 14.19 8.84 18.48
CA THR A 241 14.93 8.84 19.75
C THR A 241 16.37 9.23 19.48
N VAL A 242 16.86 10.29 20.12
CA VAL A 242 18.27 10.72 20.09
C VAL A 242 18.91 10.42 21.43
N PRO A 243 19.94 9.55 21.50
CA PRO A 243 20.53 9.15 22.77
C PRO A 243 21.25 10.32 23.47
N THR A 244 21.34 10.27 24.79
CA THR A 244 21.88 11.34 25.66
C THR A 244 23.24 11.88 25.19
N LYS A 245 24.17 11.00 24.82
CA LYS A 245 25.50 11.41 24.34
C LYS A 245 25.40 12.29 23.08
N THR A 246 24.58 11.89 22.13
CA THR A 246 24.35 12.63 20.89
C THR A 246 23.59 13.92 21.17
N ALA A 247 22.51 13.86 21.97
CA ALA A 247 21.68 15.00 22.34
C ALA A 247 22.49 16.14 23.02
N ALA A 248 23.51 15.80 23.79
CA ALA A 248 24.38 16.79 24.44
C ALA A 248 25.40 17.46 23.48
N ASN A 249 25.64 16.87 22.32
CA ASN A 249 26.73 17.27 21.42
C ASN A 249 26.28 17.61 19.99
N MET A 250 24.98 17.77 19.77
CA MET A 250 24.45 18.15 18.45
C MET A 250 24.99 19.52 18.02
N LYS A 251 25.33 19.67 16.75
CA LYS A 251 25.63 20.96 16.13
C LYS A 251 24.36 21.59 15.61
N LYS A 252 24.29 22.92 15.63
CA LYS A 252 23.15 23.66 15.04
C LYS A 252 23.08 23.45 13.53
N GLY A 253 21.90 23.17 13.01
CA GLY A 253 21.57 23.10 11.58
C GLY A 253 20.56 22.00 11.29
N ASP A 254 20.27 21.79 10.01
CA ASP A 254 19.28 20.84 9.52
C ASP A 254 19.92 19.46 9.33
N TYR A 255 19.27 18.44 9.87
CA TYR A 255 19.69 17.05 9.76
C TYR A 255 18.68 16.24 8.96
N GLU A 256 19.18 15.42 8.04
CA GLU A 256 18.38 14.54 7.19
C GLU A 256 18.84 13.09 7.32
N ALA A 257 17.89 12.17 7.48
CA ALA A 257 18.09 10.72 7.40
C ALA A 257 17.47 10.19 6.08
N LYS A 258 17.96 9.03 5.61
CA LYS A 258 17.31 8.32 4.52
C LYS A 258 16.72 7.02 5.03
N ILE A 259 15.40 6.88 4.84
CA ILE A 259 14.66 5.66 5.07
C ILE A 259 14.30 5.08 3.71
N THR A 260 14.78 3.87 3.45
CA THR A 260 14.54 3.18 2.18
C THR A 260 13.53 2.07 2.38
N TRP A 261 12.49 2.08 1.56
CA TRP A 261 11.51 1.03 1.45
C TRP A 261 11.77 0.23 0.18
N THR A 262 11.91 -1.08 0.31
CA THR A 262 12.30 -1.97 -0.79
C THR A 262 11.30 -3.09 -0.95
N VAL A 263 10.82 -3.31 -2.18
CA VAL A 263 10.11 -4.52 -2.55
C VAL A 263 11.15 -5.59 -2.90
N VAL A 264 11.09 -6.72 -2.21
CA VAL A 264 11.90 -7.91 -2.51
C VAL A 264 10.95 -8.98 -3.03
N THR A 265 11.05 -9.29 -4.31
CA THR A 265 10.25 -10.34 -4.93
C THR A 265 10.84 -11.70 -4.60
N ALA A 266 9.97 -12.64 -4.21
CA ALA A 266 10.40 -14.04 -4.12
C ALA A 266 10.72 -14.58 -5.53
N PRO A 267 11.73 -15.42 -5.68
CA PRO A 267 12.07 -16.05 -6.97
C PRO A 267 10.98 -17.01 -7.46
#